data_133827da58dc1ed1eb8c4ca585890d4b
#
_entry.id   133827da58dc1ed1eb8c4ca585890d4b
#
_cell.length_a   1.000
_cell.length_b   1.000
_cell.length_c   1.000
_cell.angle_alpha   90.00
_cell.angle_beta   90.00
_cell.angle_gamma   90.00
#
_symmetry.space_group_name_H-M   'P 1'
#
loop_
_entity.id
_entity.type
_entity.pdbx_description
1 polymer ?
#
loop_
_entity_poly.entity_id
_entity_poly.type
_entity_poly.pdbx_seq_one_letter_code
_entity_poly.pdbx_strand_id
1 'polypeptide(L)'
;MTRGNARELAVHLIYGREFTGDNPVDVVRLRLEEGYYEQLAAEYEIYTERPSGKQIKYLEEIVAGVHAHEELLNTIIGKFSIGWDVKRISRLNRVIMQLAVYEILYVADVPEGVAA
;
A
#
# COMPACT_ATOMS: atom_id res chain seq x y z
N MET A 1 0.55 -2.63 15.62
CA MET A 1 -0.30 -3.56 14.84
C MET A 1 0.51 -4.70 14.27
N THR A 2 -0.14 -5.75 13.82
CA THR A 2 0.55 -6.87 13.18
C THR A 2 1.15 -6.44 11.84
N ARG A 3 2.14 -7.21 11.36
CA ARG A 3 2.74 -6.98 10.05
C ARG A 3 1.71 -7.08 8.93
N GLY A 4 0.82 -8.07 9.02
CA GLY A 4 -0.26 -8.23 8.03
C GLY A 4 -1.23 -7.06 8.03
N ASN A 5 -1.56 -6.53 9.19
CA ASN A 5 -2.43 -5.34 9.30
C ASN A 5 -1.74 -4.09 8.75
N ALA A 6 -0.42 -3.96 8.96
CA ALA A 6 0.33 -2.84 8.39
C ALA A 6 0.33 -2.90 6.86
N ARG A 7 0.47 -4.08 6.26
CA ARG A 7 0.39 -4.25 4.81
C ARG A 7 -1.01 -3.95 4.28
N GLU A 8 -2.05 -4.38 5.00
CA GLU A 8 -3.42 -4.05 4.65
C GLU A 8 -3.66 -2.54 4.71
N LEU A 9 -3.11 -1.87 5.73
CA LEU A 9 -3.18 -0.41 5.82
C LEU A 9 -2.46 0.25 4.63
N ALA A 10 -1.32 -0.29 4.20
CA ALA A 10 -0.61 0.21 3.02
C ALA A 10 -1.51 0.14 1.78
N VAL A 11 -2.23 -0.97 1.58
CA VAL A 11 -3.19 -1.10 0.47
C VAL A 11 -4.28 -0.03 0.56
N HIS A 12 -4.84 0.19 1.75
CA HIS A 12 -5.86 1.23 1.96
C HIS A 12 -5.35 2.62 1.59
N LEU A 13 -4.12 2.93 1.98
CA LEU A 13 -3.52 4.25 1.71
C LEU A 13 -3.27 4.46 0.22
N ILE A 14 -2.70 3.48 -0.46
CA ILE A 14 -2.42 3.57 -1.89
C ILE A 14 -3.72 3.64 -2.68
N TYR A 15 -4.67 2.79 -2.36
CA TYR A 15 -5.98 2.77 -3.01
C TYR A 15 -6.74 4.08 -2.81
N GLY A 16 -6.80 4.55 -1.57
CA GLY A 16 -7.51 5.79 -1.23
C GLY A 16 -6.92 7.01 -1.92
N ARG A 17 -5.60 7.05 -2.09
CA ARG A 17 -4.91 8.15 -2.77
C ARG A 17 -5.36 8.30 -4.22
N GLU A 18 -5.72 7.23 -4.89
CA GLU A 18 -6.22 7.31 -6.28
C GLU A 18 -7.49 8.14 -6.39
N PHE A 19 -8.27 8.22 -5.32
CA PHE A 19 -9.51 9.01 -5.29
C PHE A 19 -9.31 10.44 -4.78
N THR A 20 -8.39 10.65 -3.84
CA THR A 20 -8.16 11.97 -3.23
C THR A 20 -7.16 12.81 -4.01
N GLY A 21 -6.23 12.19 -4.70
CA GLY A 21 -5.15 12.88 -5.39
C GLY A 21 -4.11 13.49 -4.47
N ASP A 22 -4.09 13.13 -3.19
CA ASP A 22 -3.14 13.66 -2.22
C ASP A 22 -1.70 13.35 -2.62
N ASN A 23 -0.78 14.26 -2.26
CA ASN A 23 0.64 14.04 -2.47
C ASN A 23 1.09 12.81 -1.67
N PRO A 24 1.82 11.86 -2.28
CA PRO A 24 2.26 10.65 -1.57
C PRO A 24 2.98 10.92 -0.26
N VAL A 25 3.70 12.03 -0.17
CA VAL A 25 4.41 12.42 1.07
C VAL A 25 3.46 12.70 2.22
N ASP A 26 2.25 13.17 1.93
CA ASP A 26 1.27 13.58 2.93
C ASP A 26 0.28 12.49 3.29
N VAL A 27 0.15 11.44 2.48
CA VAL A 27 -0.91 10.44 2.62
C VAL A 27 -0.89 9.77 4.00
N VAL A 28 0.28 9.34 4.46
CA VAL A 28 0.39 8.65 5.75
C VAL A 28 0.07 9.61 6.90
N ARG A 29 0.63 10.81 6.86
CA ARG A 29 0.41 11.82 7.90
C ARG A 29 -1.07 12.17 8.03
N LEU A 30 -1.74 12.40 6.91
CA LEU A 30 -3.15 12.75 6.90
C LEU A 30 -4.03 11.63 7.49
N ARG A 31 -3.71 10.37 7.15
CA ARG A 31 -4.48 9.23 7.67
C ARG A 31 -4.30 9.07 9.18
N LEU A 32 -3.12 9.41 9.71
CA LEU A 32 -2.78 9.24 11.11
C LEU A 32 -3.21 10.42 11.99
N GLU A 33 -3.85 11.45 11.45
CA GLU A 33 -4.34 12.57 12.24
C GLU A 33 -5.23 12.07 13.37
N GLU A 34 -5.06 12.68 14.56
CA GLU A 34 -5.86 12.34 15.73
C GLU A 34 -7.36 12.59 15.46
N GLY A 35 -8.18 11.69 15.96
CA GLY A 35 -9.61 11.73 15.74
C GLY A 35 -10.03 11.09 14.43
N TYR A 36 -9.33 11.35 13.34
CA TYR A 36 -9.67 10.75 12.06
C TYR A 36 -9.37 9.25 12.02
N TYR A 37 -8.16 8.87 12.46
CA TYR A 37 -7.77 7.45 12.49
C TYR A 37 -8.71 6.63 13.37
N GLU A 38 -9.04 7.16 14.54
CA GLU A 38 -9.93 6.50 15.50
C GLU A 38 -11.36 6.37 14.97
N GLN A 39 -11.84 7.33 14.19
CA GLN A 39 -13.18 7.25 13.58
C GLN A 39 -13.27 6.09 12.59
N LEU A 40 -12.19 5.77 11.90
CA LEU A 40 -12.16 4.67 10.94
C LEU A 40 -12.27 3.30 11.61
N ALA A 41 -11.96 3.20 12.89
CA ALA A 41 -12.09 1.96 13.64
C ALA A 41 -13.53 1.44 13.71
N ALA A 42 -14.51 2.32 13.56
CA ALA A 42 -15.91 1.94 13.53
C ALA A 42 -16.26 1.11 12.29
N GLU A 43 -15.54 1.31 11.19
CA GLU A 43 -15.82 0.62 9.92
C GLU A 43 -14.78 -0.46 9.61
N TYR A 44 -13.53 -0.28 10.05
CA TYR A 44 -12.41 -1.15 9.69
C TYR A 44 -11.62 -1.56 10.92
N GLU A 45 -11.56 -2.85 11.18
CA GLU A 45 -10.88 -3.40 12.35
C GLU A 45 -9.40 -3.03 12.43
N ILE A 46 -8.71 -2.89 11.30
CA ILE A 46 -7.28 -2.56 11.29
C ILE A 46 -7.00 -1.20 11.95
N TYR A 47 -7.97 -0.31 12.02
CA TYR A 47 -7.80 1.01 12.64
C TYR A 47 -7.99 1.01 14.16
N THR A 48 -8.23 -0.15 14.77
CA THR A 48 -8.31 -0.25 16.25
C THR A 48 -6.95 -0.14 16.91
N GLU A 49 -5.86 -0.37 16.16
CA GLU A 49 -4.50 -0.17 16.63
C GLU A 49 -3.75 0.77 15.69
N ARG A 50 -2.87 1.59 16.26
CA ARG A 50 -2.01 2.45 15.47
C ARG A 50 -0.72 1.72 15.07
N PRO A 51 -0.16 2.05 13.88
CA PRO A 51 1.14 1.50 13.51
C PRO A 51 2.26 2.01 14.41
N SER A 52 3.28 1.19 14.63
CA SER A 52 4.50 1.59 15.34
C SER A 52 5.32 2.58 14.51
N GLY A 53 6.35 3.19 15.12
CA GLY A 53 7.25 4.08 14.40
C GLY A 53 7.92 3.42 13.20
N LYS A 54 8.33 2.15 13.32
CA LYS A 54 8.90 1.40 12.19
C LYS A 54 7.87 1.13 11.10
N GLN A 55 6.64 0.86 11.48
CA GLN A 55 5.55 0.63 10.54
C GLN A 55 5.16 1.92 9.81
N ILE A 56 5.21 3.06 10.50
CA ILE A 56 4.97 4.36 9.86
C ILE A 56 6.02 4.61 8.78
N LYS A 57 7.30 4.34 9.06
CA LYS A 57 8.37 4.47 8.05
C LYS A 57 8.14 3.54 6.87
N TYR A 58 7.74 2.31 7.12
CA TYR A 58 7.39 1.36 6.08
C TYR A 58 6.25 1.90 5.21
N LEU A 59 5.18 2.42 5.83
CA LEU A 59 4.05 2.97 5.10
C LEU A 59 4.45 4.15 4.22
N GLU A 60 5.26 5.06 4.75
CA GLU A 60 5.76 6.21 3.99
C GLU A 60 6.59 5.77 2.78
N GLU A 61 7.49 4.81 2.98
CA GLU A 61 8.32 4.27 1.91
C GLU A 61 7.48 3.58 0.82
N ILE A 62 6.52 2.75 1.23
CA ILE A 62 5.68 2.00 0.30
C ILE A 62 4.80 2.93 -0.53
N VAL A 63 4.14 3.89 0.11
CA VAL A 63 3.24 4.82 -0.60
C VAL A 63 4.03 5.65 -1.62
N ALA A 64 5.15 6.21 -1.21
CA ALA A 64 6.00 7.02 -2.09
C ALA A 64 6.62 6.16 -3.20
N GLY A 65 7.10 4.97 -2.86
CA GLY A 65 7.78 4.09 -3.80
C GLY A 65 6.86 3.52 -4.87
N VAL A 66 5.69 3.07 -4.48
CA VAL A 66 4.69 2.56 -5.43
C VAL A 66 4.29 3.67 -6.41
N HIS A 67 4.08 4.87 -5.90
CA HIS A 67 3.76 6.01 -6.78
C HIS A 67 4.90 6.33 -7.74
N ALA A 68 6.14 6.39 -7.24
CA ALA A 68 7.30 6.72 -8.04
C ALA A 68 7.59 5.69 -9.15
N HIS A 69 7.26 4.42 -8.91
CA HIS A 69 7.53 3.32 -9.84
C HIS A 69 6.28 2.76 -10.51
N GLU A 70 5.19 3.50 -10.50
CA GLU A 70 3.89 3.02 -10.99
C GLU A 70 3.94 2.45 -12.41
N GLU A 71 4.60 3.13 -13.34
CA GLU A 71 4.70 2.66 -14.73
C GLU A 71 5.45 1.34 -14.84
N LEU A 72 6.59 1.22 -14.13
CA LEU A 72 7.37 0.00 -14.11
C LEU A 72 6.57 -1.15 -13.51
N LEU A 73 5.90 -0.91 -12.39
CA LEU A 73 5.10 -1.93 -11.71
C LEU A 73 3.97 -2.42 -12.62
N ASN A 74 3.27 -1.50 -13.28
CA ASN A 74 2.20 -1.86 -14.21
C ASN A 74 2.73 -2.64 -15.41
N THR A 75 3.91 -2.30 -15.91
CA THR A 75 4.56 -3.04 -17.00
C THR A 75 4.87 -4.48 -16.58
N ILE A 76 5.39 -4.68 -15.39
CA ILE A 76 5.69 -6.01 -14.84
C ILE A 76 4.42 -6.82 -14.66
N ILE A 77 3.38 -6.22 -14.07
CA ILE A 77 2.09 -6.87 -13.87
C ILE A 77 1.50 -7.31 -15.21
N GLY A 78 1.58 -6.45 -16.22
CA GLY A 78 1.09 -6.76 -17.56
C GLY A 78 1.80 -7.94 -18.21
N LYS A 79 3.09 -8.12 -17.95
CA LYS A 79 3.87 -9.24 -18.48
C LYS A 79 3.49 -10.58 -17.86
N PHE A 80 3.12 -10.58 -16.58
CA PHE A 80 2.74 -11.79 -15.87
C PHE A 80 1.27 -12.12 -15.97
N SER A 81 0.45 -11.19 -16.45
CA SER A 81 -1.00 -11.36 -16.57
C SER A 81 -1.36 -11.79 -18.00
N ILE A 82 -0.93 -13.00 -18.36
CA ILE A 82 -1.16 -13.54 -19.72
C ILE A 82 -2.66 -13.58 -20.00
N GLY A 83 -3.08 -12.92 -21.08
CA GLY A 83 -4.48 -12.85 -21.48
C GLY A 83 -5.29 -11.81 -20.72
N TRP A 84 -4.68 -11.04 -19.81
CA TRP A 84 -5.34 -9.98 -19.06
C TRP A 84 -4.72 -8.64 -19.39
N ASP A 85 -5.56 -7.69 -19.75
CA ASP A 85 -5.15 -6.30 -19.90
C ASP A 85 -5.10 -5.70 -18.48
N VAL A 86 -4.00 -5.02 -18.14
CA VAL A 86 -3.86 -4.32 -16.85
C VAL A 86 -5.03 -3.38 -16.59
N LYS A 87 -5.58 -2.79 -17.64
CA LYS A 87 -6.73 -1.88 -17.54
C LYS A 87 -8.02 -2.58 -17.10
N ARG A 88 -8.10 -3.89 -17.27
CA ARG A 88 -9.27 -4.69 -16.88
C ARG A 88 -9.17 -5.24 -15.47
N ILE A 89 -7.99 -5.17 -14.87
CA ILE A 89 -7.80 -5.56 -13.47
C ILE A 89 -8.46 -4.47 -12.61
N SER A 90 -9.22 -4.87 -11.59
CA SER A 90 -9.82 -3.89 -10.68
C SER A 90 -8.72 -3.04 -10.02
N ARG A 91 -9.05 -1.79 -9.67
CA ARG A 91 -8.09 -0.91 -9.00
C ARG A 91 -7.52 -1.52 -7.74
N LEU A 92 -8.37 -2.13 -6.93
CA LEU A 92 -7.93 -2.75 -5.68
C LEU A 92 -6.94 -3.87 -5.95
N ASN A 93 -7.24 -4.77 -6.87
CA ASN A 93 -6.34 -5.86 -7.21
C ASN A 93 -5.02 -5.35 -7.80
N ARG A 94 -5.09 -4.30 -8.62
CA ARG A 94 -3.89 -3.68 -9.16
C ARG A 94 -3.00 -3.10 -8.06
N VAL A 95 -3.59 -2.43 -7.08
CA VAL A 95 -2.84 -1.89 -5.93
C VAL A 95 -2.18 -3.01 -5.13
N ILE A 96 -2.89 -4.11 -4.88
CA ILE A 96 -2.32 -5.26 -4.17
C ILE A 96 -1.14 -5.84 -4.93
N MET A 97 -1.25 -5.97 -6.25
CA MET A 97 -0.16 -6.46 -7.11
C MET A 97 1.01 -5.50 -7.13
N GLN A 98 0.75 -4.20 -7.25
CA GLN A 98 1.80 -3.17 -7.22
C GLN A 98 2.59 -3.22 -5.93
N LEU A 99 1.91 -3.34 -4.80
CA LEU A 99 2.56 -3.43 -3.49
C LEU A 99 3.44 -4.68 -3.41
N ALA A 100 2.92 -5.83 -3.82
CA ALA A 100 3.67 -7.08 -3.78
C ALA A 100 4.93 -7.03 -4.66
N VAL A 101 4.81 -6.53 -5.88
CA VAL A 101 5.95 -6.40 -6.79
C VAL A 101 6.97 -5.40 -6.26
N TYR A 102 6.51 -4.27 -5.73
CA TYR A 102 7.40 -3.27 -5.14
C TYR A 102 8.21 -3.85 -3.98
N GLU A 103 7.57 -4.60 -3.09
CA GLU A 103 8.25 -5.22 -1.96
C GLU A 103 9.33 -6.21 -2.42
N ILE A 104 9.04 -7.01 -3.45
CA ILE A 104 10.00 -7.96 -3.99
C ILE A 104 11.21 -7.24 -4.60
N LEU A 105 10.99 -6.15 -5.31
CA LEU A 105 12.05 -5.45 -6.04
C LEU A 105 12.88 -4.51 -5.17
N TYR A 106 12.27 -3.84 -4.22
CA TYR A 106 12.90 -2.69 -3.55
C TYR A 106 12.99 -2.80 -2.03
N VAL A 107 12.24 -3.67 -1.38
CA VAL A 107 12.28 -3.81 0.07
C VAL A 107 13.20 -4.96 0.44
N ALA A 108 14.50 -4.65 0.52
CA ALA A 108 15.55 -5.66 0.73
C ALA A 108 15.54 -6.32 2.10
N ASP A 109 14.89 -5.69 3.09
CA ASP A 109 14.86 -6.15 4.47
C ASP A 109 13.77 -7.16 4.76
N VAL A 110 12.93 -7.47 3.78
CA VAL A 110 11.86 -8.46 3.95
C VAL A 110 12.47 -9.84 3.70
N PRO A 111 12.54 -10.72 4.72
CA PRO A 111 13.01 -12.09 4.51
C PRO A 111 12.14 -12.79 3.48
N GLU A 112 12.74 -13.62 2.63
CA GLU A 112 12.05 -14.31 1.52
C GLU A 112 10.76 -14.99 1.94
N GLY A 113 10.73 -15.62 3.09
CA GLY A 113 9.54 -16.30 3.60
C GLY A 113 8.42 -15.38 4.07
N VAL A 114 8.64 -14.07 4.09
CA VAL A 114 7.67 -13.07 4.61
C VAL A 114 7.09 -12.23 3.49
N ALA A 115 7.80 -12.08 2.38
CA ALA A 115 7.33 -11.32 1.22
C ALA A 115 6.25 -12.06 0.42
N ALA A 116 6.20 -13.35 0.60
CA ALA A 116 5.24 -14.20 -0.11
C ALA A 116 3.82 -14.09 0.47
#